data_7af37197435c9554a1b4d3273b1a7a01
#
_entry.id   7af37197435c9554a1b4d3273b1a7a01
#
_cell.length_a   1.000
_cell.length_b   1.000
_cell.length_c   1.000
_cell.angle_alpha   90.00
_cell.angle_beta   90.00
_cell.angle_gamma   90.00
#
_symmetry.space_group_name_H-M   'P 1'
#
loop_
_entity.id
_entity.type
_entity.pdbx_description
1 polymer ?
#
loop_
_entity_poly.entity_id
_entity_poly.type
_entity_poly.pdbx_seq_one_letter_code
_entity_poly.pdbx_strand_id
1 'polypeptide(L)'
;MIVTTLRRFLASVVVLALISVGAVAFGSGVHQVVQADRRFQESGITIARGDIVRFTNDDPFIHQIYVNAHDFDFESQMQPPKQIVEVRFTSPGVYHVMCHIHPTMHLTVTVE
;
A
#
# COMPACT_ATOMS: atom_id res chain seq x y z
N MET A 1 72.89 7.92 31.93
CA MET A 1 72.20 8.03 30.69
C MET A 1 70.90 7.27 30.81
N ILE A 2 69.77 8.00 30.87
CA ILE A 2 68.45 7.40 30.92
C ILE A 2 67.91 7.44 29.51
N VAL A 3 67.73 6.24 28.90
CA VAL A 3 67.13 6.13 27.59
C VAL A 3 65.63 5.98 27.80
N THR A 4 64.87 7.03 27.57
CA THR A 4 63.43 6.99 27.61
C THR A 4 62.92 6.42 26.27
N THR A 5 62.53 5.15 26.29
CA THR A 5 61.89 4.52 25.13
C THR A 5 60.44 5.01 25.04
N LEU A 6 60.20 5.92 24.10
CA LEU A 6 58.86 6.40 23.81
C LEU A 6 58.10 5.29 23.09
N ARG A 7 57.25 4.54 23.80
CA ARG A 7 56.33 3.60 23.21
C ARG A 7 55.20 4.40 22.54
N ARG A 8 55.27 4.49 21.22
CA ARG A 8 54.14 4.97 20.41
C ARG A 8 53.04 3.91 20.42
N PHE A 9 52.01 4.13 21.20
CA PHE A 9 50.78 3.38 21.06
C PHE A 9 50.07 3.86 19.79
N LEU A 10 50.14 3.04 18.74
CA LEU A 10 49.29 3.20 17.58
C LEU A 10 47.89 2.73 18.00
N ALA A 11 47.00 3.68 18.31
CA ALA A 11 45.61 3.39 18.50
C ALA A 11 44.99 3.13 17.10
N SER A 12 44.76 1.86 16.81
CA SER A 12 44.02 1.46 15.61
C SER A 12 42.56 1.86 15.82
N VAL A 13 42.14 2.92 15.16
CA VAL A 13 40.73 3.30 15.09
C VAL A 13 40.04 2.34 14.13
N VAL A 14 39.34 1.35 14.69
CA VAL A 14 38.45 0.50 13.90
C VAL A 14 37.19 1.31 13.62
N VAL A 15 37.10 1.84 12.42
CA VAL A 15 35.85 2.48 11.94
C VAL A 15 34.88 1.34 11.59
N LEU A 16 33.95 1.08 12.50
CA LEU A 16 32.84 0.17 12.24
C LEU A 16 31.88 0.91 11.29
N ALA A 17 31.91 0.57 10.01
CA ALA A 17 30.91 1.03 9.07
C ALA A 17 29.58 0.33 9.39
N LEU A 18 28.64 1.05 10.00
CA LEU A 18 27.29 0.59 10.19
C LEU A 18 26.58 0.60 8.81
N ILE A 19 26.49 -0.58 8.19
CA ILE A 19 25.64 -0.74 7.00
C ILE A 19 24.21 -0.81 7.51
N SER A 20 23.48 0.30 7.40
CA SER A 20 22.04 0.29 7.64
C SER A 20 21.36 -0.38 6.46
N VAL A 21 20.92 -1.60 6.65
CA VAL A 21 20.01 -2.25 5.69
C VAL A 21 18.66 -1.57 5.86
N GLY A 22 18.30 -0.70 4.91
CA GLY A 22 16.99 -0.09 4.89
C GLY A 22 15.93 -1.17 4.69
N ALA A 23 15.13 -1.44 5.72
CA ALA A 23 13.96 -2.29 5.59
C ALA A 23 12.92 -1.56 4.72
N VAL A 24 12.37 -2.24 3.68
CA VAL A 24 11.23 -1.72 2.94
C VAL A 24 10.01 -1.84 3.85
N ALA A 25 9.54 -0.69 4.35
CA ALA A 25 8.35 -0.66 5.18
C ALA A 25 7.10 -0.81 4.31
N PHE A 26 6.19 -1.72 4.72
CA PHE A 26 4.83 -1.73 4.18
C PHE A 26 4.02 -0.61 4.82
N GLY A 27 3.18 0.07 4.02
CA GLY A 27 2.20 1.01 4.52
C GLY A 27 1.17 0.31 5.42
N SER A 28 0.66 1.06 6.41
CA SER A 28 -0.43 0.65 7.29
C SER A 28 -1.62 1.61 7.19
N GLY A 29 -1.65 2.44 6.15
CA GLY A 29 -2.72 3.39 5.90
C GLY A 29 -4.03 2.69 5.50
N VAL A 30 -5.13 3.35 5.81
CA VAL A 30 -6.47 2.98 5.35
C VAL A 30 -7.05 4.15 4.57
N HIS A 31 -7.38 3.92 3.32
CA HIS A 31 -7.96 4.91 2.43
C HIS A 31 -9.43 4.53 2.19
N GLN A 32 -10.34 5.41 2.57
CA GLN A 32 -11.76 5.17 2.37
C GLN A 32 -12.19 5.67 0.99
N VAL A 33 -12.86 4.81 0.24
CA VAL A 33 -13.49 5.13 -1.04
C VAL A 33 -14.98 4.87 -0.92
N VAL A 34 -15.77 5.90 -1.17
CA VAL A 34 -17.23 5.84 -1.10
C VAL A 34 -17.80 5.43 -2.45
N GLN A 35 -18.71 4.46 -2.46
CA GLN A 35 -19.54 4.14 -3.61
C GLN A 35 -20.91 4.76 -3.41
N ALA A 36 -21.26 5.70 -4.29
CA ALA A 36 -22.55 6.38 -4.29
C ALA A 36 -22.91 6.79 -5.71
N ASP A 37 -24.18 6.82 -6.01
CA ASP A 37 -24.71 7.21 -7.34
C ASP A 37 -24.12 6.36 -8.48
N ARG A 38 -23.89 5.07 -8.24
CA ARG A 38 -23.28 4.13 -9.18
C ARG A 38 -21.87 4.57 -9.63
N ARG A 39 -21.12 5.16 -8.72
CA ARG A 39 -19.76 5.64 -8.97
C ARG A 39 -18.88 5.38 -7.74
N PHE A 40 -17.59 5.21 -7.96
CA PHE A 40 -16.61 5.56 -6.95
C PHE A 40 -16.52 7.09 -6.87
N GLN A 41 -16.56 7.65 -5.69
CA GLN A 41 -16.52 9.11 -5.49
C GLN A 41 -15.22 9.72 -6.02
N GLU A 42 -14.15 8.94 -6.03
CA GLU A 42 -12.85 9.31 -6.57
C GLU A 42 -12.59 8.56 -7.87
N SER A 43 -11.91 9.18 -8.82
CA SER A 43 -11.50 8.55 -10.07
C SER A 43 -10.11 7.89 -9.96
N GLY A 44 -9.30 8.34 -9.02
CA GLY A 44 -7.96 7.81 -8.78
C GLY A 44 -7.46 8.15 -7.38
N ILE A 45 -6.68 7.23 -6.81
CA ILE A 45 -5.98 7.39 -5.54
C ILE A 45 -4.55 6.89 -5.67
N THR A 46 -3.65 7.45 -4.86
CA THR A 46 -2.28 6.95 -4.71
C THR A 46 -2.07 6.50 -3.29
N ILE A 47 -1.60 5.28 -3.11
CA ILE A 47 -1.39 4.64 -1.82
C ILE A 47 0.01 4.05 -1.73
N ALA A 48 0.44 3.75 -0.51
CA ALA A 48 1.66 2.99 -0.28
C ALA A 48 1.40 1.49 -0.37
N ARG A 49 2.40 0.75 -0.79
CA ARG A 49 2.38 -0.72 -0.76
C ARG A 49 2.05 -1.21 0.65
N GLY A 50 1.07 -2.11 0.75
CA GLY A 50 0.58 -2.65 2.02
C GLY A 50 -0.60 -1.89 2.62
N ASP A 51 -0.97 -0.73 2.07
CA ASP A 51 -2.16 0.00 2.49
C ASP A 51 -3.45 -0.76 2.14
N ILE A 52 -4.49 -0.46 2.88
CA ILE A 52 -5.84 -0.97 2.67
C ILE A 52 -6.71 0.11 2.04
N VAL A 53 -7.46 -0.25 1.01
CA VAL A 53 -8.56 0.56 0.51
C VAL A 53 -9.86 -0.01 1.06
N ARG A 54 -10.61 0.82 1.76
CA ARG A 54 -11.89 0.48 2.34
C ARG A 54 -13.00 1.07 1.51
N PHE A 55 -13.79 0.21 0.89
CA PHE A 55 -14.93 0.59 0.06
C PHE A 55 -16.19 0.55 0.88
N THR A 56 -16.87 1.69 1.00
CA THR A 56 -18.21 1.76 1.60
C THR A 56 -19.27 1.71 0.50
N ASN A 57 -20.49 1.31 0.83
CA ASN A 57 -21.61 1.33 -0.11
C ASN A 57 -22.73 2.22 0.43
N ASP A 58 -22.83 3.42 -0.10
CA ASP A 58 -23.88 4.41 0.21
C ASP A 58 -25.04 4.39 -0.78
N ASP A 59 -25.01 3.47 -1.73
CA ASP A 59 -26.13 3.23 -2.63
C ASP A 59 -27.22 2.34 -2.02
N PRO A 60 -28.47 2.42 -2.49
CA PRO A 60 -29.54 1.54 -2.01
C PRO A 60 -29.56 0.16 -2.68
N PHE A 61 -28.51 -0.21 -3.43
CA PHE A 61 -28.39 -1.48 -4.15
C PHE A 61 -27.00 -2.07 -3.94
N ILE A 62 -26.84 -3.32 -4.36
CA ILE A 62 -25.58 -4.06 -4.21
C ILE A 62 -24.50 -3.59 -5.19
N HIS A 63 -23.25 -3.71 -4.75
CA HIS A 63 -22.06 -3.65 -5.58
C HIS A 63 -21.27 -4.95 -5.49
N GLN A 64 -20.35 -5.18 -6.41
CA GLN A 64 -19.36 -6.25 -6.35
C GLN A 64 -18.08 -5.78 -7.00
N ILE A 65 -17.09 -5.51 -6.16
CA ILE A 65 -15.80 -4.94 -6.58
C ILE A 65 -14.89 -6.05 -7.08
N TYR A 66 -14.17 -5.79 -8.16
CA TYR A 66 -13.13 -6.67 -8.64
C TYR A 66 -11.93 -5.91 -9.19
N VAL A 67 -10.78 -6.56 -9.15
CA VAL A 67 -9.53 -6.15 -9.80
C VAL A 67 -9.05 -7.34 -10.60
N ASN A 68 -8.76 -7.14 -11.87
CA ASN A 68 -8.19 -8.16 -12.74
C ASN A 68 -6.87 -7.64 -13.29
N ALA A 69 -5.76 -8.03 -12.67
CA ALA A 69 -4.42 -7.67 -13.07
C ALA A 69 -3.53 -8.92 -13.09
N HIS A 70 -2.44 -8.86 -13.84
CA HIS A 70 -1.53 -9.99 -14.03
C HIS A 70 -1.00 -10.57 -12.71
N ASP A 71 -0.70 -9.72 -11.74
CA ASP A 71 -0.10 -10.08 -10.46
C ASP A 71 -1.05 -9.90 -9.25
N PHE A 72 -2.27 -9.47 -9.50
CA PHE A 72 -3.25 -9.24 -8.45
C PHE A 72 -4.67 -9.41 -8.99
N ASP A 73 -5.31 -10.46 -8.53
CA ASP A 73 -6.69 -10.80 -8.88
C ASP A 73 -7.54 -10.80 -7.61
N PHE A 74 -8.59 -10.02 -7.61
CA PHE A 74 -9.47 -9.85 -6.47
C PHE A 74 -10.93 -9.74 -6.91
N GLU A 75 -11.79 -10.43 -6.19
CA GLU A 75 -13.23 -10.35 -6.36
C GLU A 75 -13.91 -10.37 -4.99
N SER A 76 -14.69 -9.35 -4.70
CA SER A 76 -15.43 -9.30 -3.44
C SER A 76 -16.66 -10.21 -3.48
N GLN A 77 -17.18 -10.53 -2.31
CA GLN A 77 -18.56 -10.98 -2.19
C GLN A 77 -19.50 -9.85 -2.64
N MET A 78 -20.76 -10.19 -2.89
CA MET A 78 -21.80 -9.17 -3.07
C MET A 78 -21.79 -8.23 -1.86
N GLN A 79 -21.78 -6.95 -2.12
CA GLN A 79 -21.72 -5.90 -1.11
C GLN A 79 -23.07 -5.19 -1.01
N PRO A 80 -23.96 -5.60 -0.11
CA PRO A 80 -25.21 -4.90 0.15
C PRO A 80 -24.99 -3.46 0.64
N PRO A 81 -26.03 -2.63 0.64
CA PRO A 81 -25.97 -1.29 1.21
C PRO A 81 -25.39 -1.30 2.63
N LYS A 82 -24.50 -0.32 2.92
CA LYS A 82 -23.83 -0.12 4.22
C LYS A 82 -22.76 -1.15 4.58
N GLN A 83 -22.57 -2.21 3.82
CA GLN A 83 -21.45 -3.12 4.05
C GLN A 83 -20.13 -2.53 3.53
N ILE A 84 -19.04 -2.97 4.17
CA ILE A 84 -17.68 -2.53 3.88
C ILE A 84 -16.92 -3.70 3.22
N VAL A 85 -16.17 -3.39 2.17
CA VAL A 85 -15.20 -4.29 1.55
C VAL A 85 -13.81 -3.67 1.70
N GLU A 86 -12.86 -4.43 2.21
CA GLU A 86 -11.47 -3.99 2.34
C GLU A 86 -10.58 -4.77 1.39
N VAL A 87 -9.69 -4.07 0.70
CA VAL A 87 -8.71 -4.63 -0.22
C VAL A 87 -7.33 -4.13 0.17
N ARG A 88 -6.41 -5.05 0.44
CA ARG A 88 -5.00 -4.72 0.68
C ARG A 88 -4.21 -4.84 -0.62
N PHE A 89 -3.48 -3.80 -0.96
CA PHE A 89 -2.60 -3.77 -2.13
C PHE A 89 -1.15 -3.95 -1.68
N THR A 90 -0.54 -5.07 -2.04
CA THR A 90 0.78 -5.45 -1.52
C THR A 90 1.91 -5.26 -2.52
N SER A 91 1.61 -4.99 -3.78
CA SER A 91 2.60 -4.82 -4.83
C SER A 91 2.48 -3.45 -5.50
N PRO A 92 3.61 -2.77 -5.79
CA PRO A 92 3.60 -1.55 -6.57
C PRO A 92 3.00 -1.76 -7.96
N GLY A 93 2.32 -0.76 -8.46
CA GLY A 93 1.72 -0.80 -9.79
C GLY A 93 0.49 0.08 -9.90
N VAL A 94 -0.16 0.00 -11.06
CA VAL A 94 -1.42 0.69 -11.34
C VAL A 94 -2.51 -0.36 -11.51
N TYR A 95 -3.54 -0.26 -10.69
CA TYR A 95 -4.64 -1.21 -10.66
C TYR A 95 -5.95 -0.53 -10.98
N HIS A 96 -6.81 -1.22 -11.70
CA HIS A 96 -8.14 -0.74 -12.06
C HIS A 96 -9.17 -1.52 -11.25
N VAL A 97 -9.89 -0.81 -10.40
CA VAL A 97 -10.98 -1.35 -9.60
C VAL A 97 -12.30 -1.05 -10.31
N MET A 98 -13.10 -2.07 -10.49
CA MET A 98 -14.36 -2.00 -11.20
C MET A 98 -15.47 -2.71 -10.42
N CYS A 99 -16.71 -2.57 -10.88
CA CYS A 99 -17.87 -3.24 -10.29
C CYS A 99 -18.56 -4.12 -11.35
N HIS A 100 -18.83 -5.37 -11.02
CA HIS A 100 -19.55 -6.27 -11.94
C HIS A 100 -21.00 -5.86 -12.19
N ILE A 101 -21.60 -5.19 -11.22
CA ILE A 101 -23.02 -4.78 -11.31
C ILE A 101 -23.19 -3.53 -12.18
N HIS A 102 -22.22 -2.61 -12.10
CA HIS A 102 -22.23 -1.33 -12.81
C HIS A 102 -20.93 -1.16 -13.57
N PRO A 103 -20.84 -1.62 -14.84
CA PRO A 103 -19.59 -1.68 -15.61
C PRO A 103 -18.93 -0.31 -15.88
N THR A 104 -19.66 0.78 -15.70
CA THR A 104 -19.10 2.14 -15.84
C THR A 104 -18.32 2.61 -14.60
N MET A 105 -18.43 1.90 -13.48
CA MET A 105 -17.69 2.22 -12.27
C MET A 105 -16.21 1.87 -12.45
N HIS A 106 -15.34 2.84 -12.25
CA HIS A 106 -13.91 2.69 -12.42
C HIS A 106 -13.14 3.57 -11.45
N LEU A 107 -12.19 2.98 -10.76
CA LEU A 107 -11.21 3.66 -9.89
C LEU A 107 -9.81 3.19 -10.27
N THR A 108 -8.90 4.12 -10.50
CA THR A 108 -7.49 3.82 -10.65
C THR A 108 -6.79 3.90 -9.29
N VAL A 109 -6.14 2.83 -8.88
CA VAL A 109 -5.33 2.76 -7.66
C VAL A 109 -3.85 2.66 -8.07
N THR A 110 -3.09 3.70 -7.77
CA THR A 110 -1.64 3.71 -7.94
C THR A 110 -0.99 3.32 -6.62
N VAL A 111 -0.20 2.24 -6.63
CA VAL A 111 0.52 1.72 -5.47
C VAL A 111 2.00 2.00 -5.63
N GLU A 112 2.58 2.71 -4.70
CA GLU A 112 4.01 3.08 -4.68
C GLU A 112 4.86 2.17 -3.81
#